data_4416fa84eb2d6131a73f3bf684f4d755
#
_entry.id   4416fa84eb2d6131a73f3bf684f4d755
#
_cell.length_a   1.000
_cell.length_b   1.000
_cell.length_c   1.000
_cell.angle_alpha   90.00
_cell.angle_beta   90.00
_cell.angle_gamma   90.00
#
_symmetry.space_group_name_H-M   'P 1'
#
loop_
_entity.id
_entity.type
_entity.pdbx_description
1 polymer ?
#
loop_
_entity_poly.entity_id
_entity_poly.type
_entity_poly.pdbx_seq_one_letter_code
_entity_poly.pdbx_strand_id
1 'polypeptide(L)'
;MSNQTKNLPRRRFDAVIVGAGGAGMRCSLQLAEAGLNVAVLSKVFPTRSHTVAAQGGIGASLGNMSDDSWYWHMFDTVKGSDYLGDQDAIEFMCREAPKVVYELEHFGMPFDRNPDGTIYQRPFGGHTANFGEKPVQRSCCAADRTGHALLHTLYQRNVRARTQFFVEWMALDIIRDADG
;
A
#
# COMPACT_ATOMS: atom_id res chain seq x y z
N MET A 1 -8.21 37.23 -23.14
CA MET A 1 -8.42 36.47 -21.88
C MET A 1 -7.42 36.97 -20.88
N SER A 2 -7.86 37.61 -19.80
CA SER A 2 -7.02 38.40 -18.91
C SER A 2 -6.15 37.51 -17.99
N ASN A 3 -4.94 37.96 -17.82
CA ASN A 3 -3.81 37.48 -17.04
C ASN A 3 -4.10 37.28 -15.51
N GLN A 4 -5.17 36.57 -15.16
CA GLN A 4 -5.54 36.30 -13.74
C GLN A 4 -4.69 35.21 -13.07
N THR A 5 -3.82 34.51 -13.81
CA THR A 5 -2.95 33.47 -13.26
C THR A 5 -1.71 34.02 -12.52
N LYS A 6 -1.49 35.33 -12.49
CA LYS A 6 -0.27 35.94 -11.94
C LYS A 6 -0.17 35.95 -10.41
N ASN A 7 -1.25 35.66 -9.66
CA ASN A 7 -1.29 35.79 -8.19
C ASN A 7 -1.69 34.50 -7.45
N LEU A 8 -1.61 33.33 -8.06
CA LEU A 8 -1.86 32.08 -7.35
C LEU A 8 -0.71 31.78 -6.37
N PRO A 9 -1.02 31.38 -5.13
CA PRO A 9 0.01 30.97 -4.17
C PRO A 9 0.83 29.79 -4.74
N ARG A 10 2.14 29.93 -4.69
CA ARG A 10 3.06 28.87 -5.16
C ARG A 10 3.75 28.23 -3.96
N ARG A 11 3.88 26.90 -3.97
CA ARG A 11 4.67 26.13 -3.03
C ARG A 11 5.59 25.22 -3.81
N ARG A 12 6.78 24.95 -3.28
CA ARG A 12 7.79 24.12 -3.92
C ARG A 12 8.07 22.90 -3.07
N PHE A 13 8.10 21.75 -3.69
CA PHE A 13 8.43 20.45 -3.10
C PHE A 13 9.35 19.68 -4.03
N ASP A 14 10.11 18.73 -3.48
CA ASP A 14 10.91 17.81 -4.28
C ASP A 14 10.04 16.74 -4.91
N ALA A 15 8.94 16.36 -4.24
CA ALA A 15 7.95 15.44 -4.76
C ALA A 15 6.53 15.85 -4.32
N VAL A 16 5.58 15.68 -5.24
CA VAL A 16 4.14 15.86 -4.97
C VAL A 16 3.41 14.56 -5.30
N ILE A 17 2.73 13.99 -4.32
CA ILE A 17 1.99 12.75 -4.46
C ILE A 17 0.50 13.06 -4.47
N VAL A 18 -0.20 12.57 -5.48
CA VAL A 18 -1.64 12.75 -5.63
C VAL A 18 -2.35 11.49 -5.14
N GLY A 19 -2.98 11.59 -3.97
CA GLY A 19 -3.70 10.50 -3.31
C GLY A 19 -3.00 9.98 -2.06
N ALA A 20 -3.72 9.96 -0.93
CA ALA A 20 -3.24 9.50 0.36
C ALA A 20 -3.80 8.11 0.74
N GLY A 21 -3.97 7.22 -0.21
CA GLY A 21 -4.22 5.80 0.05
C GLY A 21 -2.95 5.06 0.49
N GLY A 22 -3.04 3.75 0.69
CA GLY A 22 -1.91 2.93 1.11
C GLY A 22 -0.67 3.12 0.25
N ALA A 23 -0.82 3.08 -1.08
CA ALA A 23 0.28 3.26 -2.03
C ALA A 23 0.91 4.66 -1.93
N GLY A 24 0.09 5.73 -1.93
CA GLY A 24 0.60 7.10 -1.85
C GLY A 24 1.28 7.38 -0.51
N MET A 25 0.73 6.91 0.60
CA MET A 25 1.36 7.08 1.92
C MET A 25 2.65 6.25 2.07
N ARG A 26 2.75 5.06 1.45
CA ARG A 26 4.00 4.29 1.47
C ARG A 26 5.08 4.96 0.63
N CYS A 27 4.70 5.47 -0.56
CA CYS A 27 5.61 6.24 -1.42
C CYS A 27 6.10 7.51 -0.73
N SER A 28 5.18 8.31 -0.16
CA SER A 28 5.54 9.55 0.53
C SER A 28 6.46 9.31 1.72
N LEU A 29 6.23 8.24 2.49
CA LEU A 29 7.09 7.87 3.61
C LEU A 29 8.51 7.59 3.15
N GLN A 30 8.68 6.79 2.10
CA GLN A 30 10.00 6.45 1.57
C GLN A 30 10.77 7.69 1.10
N LEU A 31 10.10 8.59 0.39
CA LEU A 31 10.72 9.84 -0.08
C LEU A 31 11.08 10.77 1.08
N ALA A 32 10.20 10.90 2.08
CA ALA A 32 10.45 11.73 3.25
C ALA A 32 11.59 11.17 4.12
N GLU A 33 11.68 9.85 4.30
CA GLU A 33 12.79 9.19 5.01
C GLU A 33 14.12 9.30 4.23
N ALA A 34 14.07 9.47 2.91
CA ALA A 34 15.24 9.82 2.08
C ALA A 34 15.65 11.30 2.18
N GLY A 35 14.97 12.10 3.00
CA GLY A 35 15.28 13.52 3.23
C GLY A 35 14.66 14.51 2.25
N LEU A 36 13.74 14.05 1.39
CA LEU A 36 13.04 14.91 0.43
C LEU A 36 11.90 15.69 1.11
N ASN A 37 11.64 16.91 0.64
CA ASN A 37 10.48 17.70 1.02
C ASN A 37 9.26 17.24 0.20
N VAL A 38 8.33 16.53 0.85
CA VAL A 38 7.22 15.83 0.19
C VAL A 38 5.88 16.45 0.53
N ALA A 39 5.05 16.67 -0.50
CA ALA A 39 3.64 17.00 -0.36
C ALA A 39 2.74 15.84 -0.79
N VAL A 40 1.66 15.63 -0.05
CA VAL A 40 0.60 14.69 -0.42
C VAL A 40 -0.72 15.44 -0.54
N LEU A 41 -1.31 15.43 -1.73
CA LEU A 41 -2.64 15.98 -1.98
C LEU A 41 -3.69 14.91 -1.79
N SER A 42 -4.72 15.19 -1.01
CA SER A 42 -5.81 14.25 -0.78
C SER A 42 -7.17 14.93 -0.78
N LYS A 43 -8.13 14.38 -1.53
CA LYS A 43 -9.51 14.89 -1.56
C LYS A 43 -10.26 14.65 -0.23
N VAL A 44 -9.82 13.66 0.53
CA VAL A 44 -10.38 13.33 1.85
C VAL A 44 -9.24 13.26 2.86
N PHE A 45 -9.58 13.23 4.15
CA PHE A 45 -8.56 12.99 5.17
C PHE A 45 -7.85 11.64 4.89
N PRO A 46 -6.53 11.53 5.01
CA PRO A 46 -5.75 10.35 4.58
C PRO A 46 -6.31 9.02 5.10
N THR A 47 -6.69 8.95 6.38
CA THR A 47 -7.24 7.73 7.00
C THR A 47 -8.67 7.40 6.54
N ARG A 48 -9.27 8.19 5.65
CA ARG A 48 -10.57 7.94 5.02
C ARG A 48 -10.46 7.53 3.54
N SER A 49 -9.25 7.26 3.03
CA SER A 49 -9.08 6.73 1.68
C SER A 49 -9.70 5.32 1.57
N HIS A 50 -9.98 4.87 0.35
CA HIS A 50 -10.66 3.57 0.14
C HIS A 50 -9.92 2.37 0.77
N THR A 51 -8.62 2.43 0.93
CA THR A 51 -7.83 1.41 1.63
C THR A 51 -8.38 1.09 3.02
N VAL A 52 -9.03 2.06 3.72
CA VAL A 52 -9.63 1.84 5.06
C VAL A 52 -10.70 0.73 5.05
N ALA A 53 -11.35 0.51 3.92
CA ALA A 53 -12.42 -0.49 3.77
C ALA A 53 -11.90 -1.92 3.58
N ALA A 54 -10.60 -2.12 3.41
CA ALA A 54 -10.01 -3.44 3.25
C ALA A 54 -10.06 -4.23 4.56
N GLN A 55 -10.73 -5.39 4.56
CA GLN A 55 -10.95 -6.23 5.73
C GLN A 55 -10.19 -7.56 5.63
N GLY A 56 -10.01 -8.08 4.41
CA GLY A 56 -9.51 -9.44 4.16
C GLY A 56 -8.11 -9.72 4.68
N GLY A 57 -7.22 -8.79 4.58
CA GLY A 57 -5.81 -8.93 4.89
C GLY A 57 -4.90 -8.63 3.71
N ILE A 58 -3.61 -8.83 3.90
CA ILE A 58 -2.57 -8.67 2.89
C ILE A 58 -2.07 -10.06 2.52
N GLY A 59 -2.20 -10.44 1.24
CA GLY A 59 -1.70 -11.72 0.73
C GLY A 59 -0.17 -11.74 0.71
N ALA A 60 0.45 -12.66 1.44
CA ALA A 60 1.89 -12.87 1.43
C ALA A 60 2.21 -14.32 1.82
N SER A 61 3.07 -14.97 1.08
CA SER A 61 3.46 -16.37 1.31
C SER A 61 4.52 -16.47 2.42
N LEU A 62 4.11 -16.22 3.69
CA LEU A 62 5.02 -16.30 4.84
C LEU A 62 5.31 -17.74 5.26
N GLY A 63 4.40 -18.67 4.99
CA GLY A 63 4.55 -20.06 5.39
C GLY A 63 4.31 -20.32 6.89
N ASN A 64 3.71 -19.38 7.63
CA ASN A 64 3.53 -19.50 9.08
C ASN A 64 2.45 -20.51 9.50
N MET A 65 1.50 -20.81 8.61
CA MET A 65 0.39 -21.74 8.88
C MET A 65 0.60 -23.10 8.23
N SER A 66 1.26 -23.14 7.09
CA SER A 66 1.64 -24.33 6.32
C SER A 66 2.65 -23.93 5.26
N ASP A 67 3.30 -24.89 4.63
CA ASP A 67 4.18 -24.62 3.50
C ASP A 67 3.48 -23.76 2.46
N ASP A 68 4.11 -22.67 2.05
CA ASP A 68 3.62 -21.75 1.03
C ASP A 68 4.80 -21.21 0.19
N SER A 69 4.50 -20.71 -1.00
CA SER A 69 5.49 -20.21 -1.93
C SER A 69 4.94 -18.99 -2.69
N TRP A 70 5.79 -18.01 -2.95
CA TRP A 70 5.42 -16.87 -3.78
C TRP A 70 5.07 -17.30 -5.22
N TYR A 71 5.58 -18.41 -5.74
CA TYR A 71 5.19 -18.99 -7.02
C TYR A 71 3.72 -19.42 -7.04
N TRP A 72 3.23 -20.04 -5.97
CA TRP A 72 1.83 -20.41 -5.85
C TRP A 72 0.95 -19.16 -5.70
N HIS A 73 1.45 -18.16 -4.97
CA HIS A 73 0.78 -16.86 -4.85
C HIS A 73 0.68 -16.16 -6.22
N MET A 74 1.76 -16.16 -7.01
CA MET A 74 1.77 -15.64 -8.38
C MET A 74 0.76 -16.39 -9.27
N PHE A 75 0.77 -17.72 -9.23
CA PHE A 75 -0.19 -18.54 -9.99
C PHE A 75 -1.64 -18.15 -9.67
N ASP A 76 -2.01 -18.09 -8.39
CA ASP A 76 -3.35 -17.70 -7.96
C ASP A 76 -3.71 -16.29 -8.42
N THR A 77 -2.77 -15.37 -8.37
CA THR A 77 -2.99 -13.96 -8.76
C THR A 77 -3.17 -13.81 -10.27
N VAL A 78 -2.35 -14.50 -11.08
CA VAL A 78 -2.49 -14.52 -12.55
C VAL A 78 -3.82 -15.12 -12.95
N LYS A 79 -4.19 -16.26 -12.33
CA LYS A 79 -5.49 -16.92 -12.57
C LYS A 79 -6.66 -16.05 -12.11
N GLY A 80 -6.56 -15.43 -10.94
CA GLY A 80 -7.59 -14.56 -10.37
C GLY A 80 -7.80 -13.25 -11.14
N SER A 81 -6.83 -12.83 -11.94
CA SER A 81 -6.93 -11.70 -12.87
C SER A 81 -7.41 -12.11 -14.27
N ASP A 82 -7.94 -13.31 -14.43
CA ASP A 82 -8.35 -13.88 -15.74
C ASP A 82 -7.23 -13.82 -16.80
N TYR A 83 -5.97 -13.91 -16.37
CA TYR A 83 -4.76 -13.81 -17.21
C TYR A 83 -4.60 -12.44 -17.92
N LEU A 84 -5.32 -11.40 -17.48
CA LEU A 84 -5.24 -10.06 -18.05
C LEU A 84 -4.21 -9.17 -17.32
N GLY A 85 -3.75 -9.56 -16.14
CA GLY A 85 -2.76 -8.82 -15.37
C GLY A 85 -1.38 -8.84 -16.00
N ASP A 86 -0.61 -7.76 -15.78
CA ASP A 86 0.81 -7.71 -16.11
C ASP A 86 1.57 -8.74 -15.25
N GLN A 87 2.08 -9.80 -15.88
CA GLN A 87 2.66 -10.92 -15.16
C GLN A 87 3.99 -10.59 -14.49
N ASP A 88 4.79 -9.69 -15.06
CA ASP A 88 6.05 -9.23 -14.46
C ASP A 88 5.77 -8.43 -13.18
N ALA A 89 4.75 -7.56 -13.22
CA ALA A 89 4.31 -6.82 -12.05
C ALA A 89 3.73 -7.74 -10.97
N ILE A 90 2.96 -8.78 -11.35
CA ILE A 90 2.41 -9.78 -10.43
C ILE A 90 3.55 -10.59 -9.80
N GLU A 91 4.53 -11.05 -10.58
CA GLU A 91 5.70 -11.75 -10.05
C GLU A 91 6.41 -10.90 -9.00
N PHE A 92 6.74 -9.67 -9.35
CA PHE A 92 7.41 -8.75 -8.44
C PHE A 92 6.62 -8.56 -7.15
N MET A 93 5.32 -8.30 -7.25
CA MET A 93 4.43 -8.12 -6.09
C MET A 93 4.42 -9.36 -5.19
N CYS A 94 4.22 -10.54 -5.74
CA CYS A 94 4.11 -11.77 -4.96
C CYS A 94 5.43 -12.16 -4.30
N ARG A 95 6.54 -11.93 -4.96
CA ARG A 95 7.89 -12.19 -4.45
C ARG A 95 8.27 -11.24 -3.31
N GLU A 96 7.93 -9.96 -3.44
CA GLU A 96 8.25 -8.94 -2.43
C GLU A 96 7.23 -8.90 -1.27
N ALA A 97 6.03 -9.46 -1.43
CA ALA A 97 4.96 -9.38 -0.44
C ALA A 97 5.38 -9.82 0.99
N PRO A 98 6.14 -10.91 1.20
CA PRO A 98 6.61 -11.28 2.53
C PRO A 98 7.45 -10.20 3.19
N LYS A 99 8.39 -9.62 2.46
CA LYS A 99 9.25 -8.54 2.93
C LYS A 99 8.44 -7.28 3.30
N VAL A 100 7.45 -6.94 2.47
CA VAL A 100 6.56 -5.79 2.70
C VAL A 100 5.72 -5.98 3.97
N VAL A 101 5.23 -7.19 4.24
CA VAL A 101 4.48 -7.49 5.47
C VAL A 101 5.35 -7.28 6.71
N TYR A 102 6.58 -7.78 6.72
CA TYR A 102 7.51 -7.55 7.82
C TYR A 102 7.92 -6.08 7.95
N GLU A 103 8.07 -5.35 6.85
CA GLU A 103 8.30 -3.91 6.88
C GLU A 103 7.14 -3.17 7.57
N LEU A 104 5.90 -3.49 7.21
CA LEU A 104 4.71 -2.92 7.84
C LEU A 104 4.61 -3.26 9.33
N GLU A 105 4.98 -4.48 9.71
CA GLU A 105 5.11 -4.88 11.11
C GLU A 105 6.10 -4.00 11.86
N HIS A 106 7.29 -3.77 11.30
CA HIS A 106 8.30 -2.89 11.88
C HIS A 106 7.85 -1.42 11.93
N PHE A 107 6.96 -1.01 11.05
CA PHE A 107 6.31 0.31 11.16
C PHE A 107 5.30 0.39 12.31
N GLY A 108 4.93 -0.74 12.90
CA GLY A 108 4.00 -0.84 14.01
C GLY A 108 2.59 -1.31 13.60
N MET A 109 2.44 -1.94 12.44
CA MET A 109 1.16 -2.53 12.06
C MET A 109 0.82 -3.72 12.97
N PRO A 110 -0.35 -3.70 13.65
CA PRO A 110 -0.71 -4.70 14.65
C PRO A 110 -1.33 -5.94 13.99
N PHE A 111 -0.53 -6.72 13.27
CA PHE A 111 -0.99 -8.00 12.73
C PHE A 111 -1.40 -8.97 13.85
N ASP A 112 -2.42 -9.77 13.61
CA ASP A 112 -2.79 -10.88 14.48
C ASP A 112 -1.63 -11.89 14.59
N ARG A 113 -1.54 -12.58 15.74
CA ARG A 113 -0.42 -13.46 16.06
C ARG A 113 -0.87 -14.88 16.35
N ASN A 114 -0.03 -15.81 15.95
CA ASN A 114 -0.06 -17.19 16.44
C ASN A 114 0.48 -17.28 17.89
N PRO A 115 0.20 -18.36 18.63
CA PRO A 115 0.74 -18.55 19.98
C PRO A 115 2.27 -18.52 20.06
N ASP A 116 2.96 -18.88 18.99
CA ASP A 116 4.43 -18.83 18.87
C ASP A 116 5.00 -17.45 18.54
N GLY A 117 4.12 -16.45 18.39
CA GLY A 117 4.50 -15.06 18.06
C GLY A 117 4.65 -14.76 16.59
N THR A 118 4.51 -15.71 15.68
CA THR A 118 4.52 -15.47 14.23
C THR A 118 3.25 -14.76 13.78
N ILE A 119 3.28 -14.07 12.64
CA ILE A 119 2.10 -13.42 12.07
C ILE A 119 1.07 -14.49 11.68
N TYR A 120 -0.15 -14.36 12.21
CA TYR A 120 -1.26 -15.21 11.82
C TYR A 120 -1.70 -14.90 10.39
N GLN A 121 -1.99 -15.96 9.63
CA GLN A 121 -2.50 -15.90 8.27
C GLN A 121 -3.84 -16.61 8.18
N ARG A 122 -4.90 -15.87 7.84
CA ARG A 122 -6.24 -16.47 7.72
C ARG A 122 -6.44 -17.15 6.36
N PRO A 123 -7.33 -18.16 6.29
CA PRO A 123 -7.79 -18.68 5.01
C PRO A 123 -8.54 -17.59 4.22
N PHE A 124 -8.38 -17.59 2.92
CA PHE A 124 -9.09 -16.69 2.01
C PHE A 124 -9.38 -17.42 0.69
N GLY A 125 -10.52 -17.14 0.08
CA GLY A 125 -10.90 -17.79 -1.17
C GLY A 125 -9.90 -17.52 -2.29
N GLY A 126 -9.56 -18.56 -3.05
CA GLY A 126 -8.61 -18.48 -4.16
C GLY A 126 -7.14 -18.61 -3.77
N HIS A 127 -6.80 -18.73 -2.49
CA HIS A 127 -5.43 -19.02 -2.08
C HIS A 127 -5.17 -20.52 -2.10
N THR A 128 -4.25 -20.96 -2.97
CA THR A 128 -3.94 -22.38 -3.15
C THR A 128 -2.44 -22.67 -3.09
N ALA A 129 -2.08 -23.87 -2.66
CA ALA A 129 -0.75 -24.42 -2.78
C ALA A 129 -0.67 -25.38 -3.98
N ASN A 130 0.55 -25.65 -4.42
CA ASN A 130 0.83 -26.56 -5.53
C ASN A 130 -0.01 -26.25 -6.78
N PHE A 131 -0.11 -24.96 -7.13
CA PHE A 131 -0.79 -24.54 -8.37
C PHE A 131 -2.28 -24.95 -8.45
N GLY A 132 -3.01 -24.83 -7.35
CA GLY A 132 -4.44 -25.08 -7.28
C GLY A 132 -4.86 -26.41 -6.65
N GLU A 133 -3.91 -27.23 -6.16
CA GLU A 133 -4.24 -28.56 -5.62
C GLU A 133 -4.93 -28.53 -4.26
N LYS A 134 -4.53 -27.62 -3.37
CA LYS A 134 -5.07 -27.56 -2.00
C LYS A 134 -5.12 -26.11 -1.49
N PRO A 135 -6.05 -25.77 -0.58
CA PRO A 135 -6.11 -24.45 0.05
C PRO A 135 -4.84 -24.16 0.88
N VAL A 136 -4.45 -22.88 0.93
CA VAL A 136 -3.38 -22.37 1.80
C VAL A 136 -3.81 -21.08 2.48
N GLN A 137 -3.25 -20.82 3.65
CA GLN A 137 -3.53 -19.60 4.41
C GLN A 137 -2.39 -18.60 4.22
N ARG A 138 -2.63 -17.51 3.47
CA ARG A 138 -1.61 -16.46 3.24
C ARG A 138 -2.09 -15.04 3.49
N SER A 139 -3.30 -14.84 3.99
CA SER A 139 -3.84 -13.51 4.23
C SER A 139 -3.44 -13.01 5.63
N CYS A 140 -2.43 -12.13 5.69
CA CYS A 140 -1.97 -11.47 6.91
C CYS A 140 -2.96 -10.38 7.31
N CYS A 141 -3.52 -10.44 8.51
CA CYS A 141 -4.63 -9.59 8.90
C CYS A 141 -4.45 -8.94 10.29
N ALA A 142 -5.24 -7.88 10.52
CA ALA A 142 -5.48 -7.27 11.81
C ALA A 142 -6.99 -7.31 12.06
N ALA A 143 -7.48 -8.42 12.60
CA ALA A 143 -8.90 -8.76 12.71
C ALA A 143 -9.67 -8.48 11.39
N ASP A 144 -10.79 -7.80 11.44
CA ASP A 144 -11.61 -7.37 10.28
C ASP A 144 -11.31 -5.93 9.83
N ARG A 145 -10.21 -5.34 10.29
CA ARG A 145 -9.85 -3.93 10.10
C ARG A 145 -8.44 -3.72 9.54
N THR A 146 -7.96 -4.65 8.72
CA THR A 146 -6.59 -4.62 8.19
C THR A 146 -6.26 -3.31 7.47
N GLY A 147 -7.15 -2.81 6.62
CA GLY A 147 -6.94 -1.56 5.90
C GLY A 147 -6.95 -0.33 6.80
N HIS A 148 -7.81 -0.31 7.82
CA HIS A 148 -7.82 0.74 8.84
C HIS A 148 -6.47 0.76 9.60
N ALA A 149 -6.00 -0.39 10.06
CA ALA A 149 -4.72 -0.51 10.76
C ALA A 149 -3.56 -0.07 9.87
N LEU A 150 -3.53 -0.51 8.60
CA LEU A 150 -2.53 -0.11 7.61
C LEU A 150 -2.46 1.40 7.43
N LEU A 151 -3.61 2.05 7.17
CA LEU A 151 -3.64 3.49 6.94
C LEU A 151 -3.20 4.28 8.17
N HIS A 152 -3.64 3.90 9.36
CA HIS A 152 -3.24 4.56 10.60
C HIS A 152 -1.73 4.41 10.86
N THR A 153 -1.18 3.23 10.64
CA THR A 153 0.26 2.98 10.75
C THR A 153 1.05 3.86 9.79
N LEU A 154 0.70 3.85 8.51
CA LEU A 154 1.39 4.66 7.50
C LEU A 154 1.20 6.17 7.74
N TYR A 155 0.02 6.61 8.16
CA TYR A 155 -0.21 8.01 8.47
C TYR A 155 0.66 8.50 9.64
N GLN A 156 0.72 7.74 10.73
CA GLN A 156 1.57 8.07 11.87
C GLN A 156 3.06 8.14 11.49
N ARG A 157 3.53 7.21 10.67
CA ARG A 157 4.91 7.22 10.16
C ARG A 157 5.19 8.47 9.31
N ASN A 158 4.28 8.82 8.40
CA ASN A 158 4.39 10.02 7.57
C ASN A 158 4.41 11.31 8.41
N VAL A 159 3.56 11.40 9.43
CA VAL A 159 3.57 12.56 10.36
C VAL A 159 4.93 12.68 11.06
N ARG A 160 5.49 11.56 11.53
CA ARG A 160 6.85 11.55 12.14
C ARG A 160 7.93 11.95 11.13
N ALA A 161 7.82 11.53 9.88
CA ALA A 161 8.73 11.89 8.79
C ALA A 161 8.50 13.32 8.24
N ARG A 162 7.56 14.08 8.82
CA ARG A 162 7.21 15.46 8.45
C ARG A 162 6.69 15.63 7.03
N THR A 163 6.06 14.59 6.46
CA THR A 163 5.32 14.70 5.20
C THR A 163 4.22 15.76 5.33
N GLN A 164 4.11 16.66 4.35
CA GLN A 164 3.08 17.70 4.35
C GLN A 164 1.82 17.21 3.65
N PHE A 165 0.71 17.15 4.38
CA PHE A 165 -0.59 16.76 3.84
C PHE A 165 -1.44 17.99 3.50
N PHE A 166 -1.97 18.02 2.28
CA PHE A 166 -2.96 18.97 1.80
C PHE A 166 -4.30 18.23 1.72
N VAL A 167 -5.04 18.29 2.82
CA VAL A 167 -6.33 17.61 2.98
C VAL A 167 -7.44 18.45 2.33
N GLU A 168 -8.40 17.77 1.67
CA GLU A 168 -9.48 18.40 0.90
C GLU A 168 -8.99 19.23 -0.29
N TRP A 169 -7.86 18.81 -0.85
CA TRP A 169 -7.29 19.38 -2.06
C TRP A 169 -7.45 18.42 -3.23
N MET A 170 -7.79 18.98 -4.38
CA MET A 170 -7.91 18.24 -5.63
C MET A 170 -6.89 18.74 -6.64
N ALA A 171 -6.12 17.81 -7.22
CA ALA A 171 -5.28 18.13 -8.38
C ALA A 171 -6.17 18.37 -9.59
N LEU A 172 -6.04 19.53 -10.22
CA LEU A 172 -6.82 19.91 -11.40
C LEU A 172 -6.07 19.60 -12.68
N ASP A 173 -4.77 19.90 -12.70
CA ASP A 173 -3.96 19.76 -13.91
C ASP A 173 -2.48 19.60 -13.55
N ILE A 174 -1.69 19.08 -14.49
CA ILE A 174 -0.24 19.04 -14.46
C ILE A 174 0.27 19.99 -15.52
N ILE A 175 0.87 21.08 -15.07
CA ILE A 175 1.46 22.07 -15.96
C ILE A 175 2.94 21.76 -16.11
N ARG A 176 3.38 21.50 -17.32
CA ARG A 176 4.80 21.28 -17.67
C ARG A 176 5.34 22.53 -18.34
N ASP A 177 6.60 22.83 -18.08
CA ASP A 177 7.31 23.86 -18.84
C ASP A 177 7.73 23.33 -20.22
N ALA A 178 8.30 24.20 -21.04
CA ALA A 178 8.63 23.87 -22.44
C ALA A 178 9.67 22.74 -22.57
N ASP A 179 10.45 22.52 -21.51
CA ASP A 179 11.51 21.52 -21.49
C ASP A 179 11.05 20.16 -20.91
N GLY A 180 9.79 20.04 -20.48
CA GLY A 180 9.11 18.81 -20.09
C GLY A 180 8.95 18.58 -18.59
#